data_e4c298162615326bfd1981a73c2cb409
#
_entry.id   e4c298162615326bfd1981a73c2cb409
#
_cell.length_a   1.000
_cell.length_b   1.000
_cell.length_c   1.000
_cell.angle_alpha   90.00
_cell.angle_beta   90.00
_cell.angle_gamma   90.00
#
_symmetry.space_group_name_H-M   'P 1'
#
loop_
_entity.id
_entity.type
_entity.pdbx_description
1 polymer ?
#
loop_
_entity_poly.entity_id
_entity_poly.type
_entity_poly.pdbx_seq_one_letter_code
_entity_poly.pdbx_strand_id
1 'polypeptide(L)'
;MKNYKNHWLSCNIWIFYINRFNLFNRTKFIVMRAVTKKWVFLKVSSLILVPLMLWFALNLVSIYDKSYLEILTFLTSQPSKFIFSLFLIFAYFFSALSISEVFEDYIKDEKIKNAANKALNFFAITIPLITIFAVFKLTI
;
A
#
# COMPACT_ATOMS: atom_id res chain seq x y z
N MET A 1 -4.90 -43.86 47.48
CA MET A 1 -4.74 -42.40 47.31
C MET A 1 -3.69 -42.03 46.28
N LYS A 2 -3.67 -42.59 45.09
CA LYS A 2 -2.60 -42.33 44.11
C LYS A 2 -3.07 -41.84 42.71
N ASN A 3 -4.36 -41.58 42.50
CA ASN A 3 -4.90 -41.32 41.16
C ASN A 3 -5.35 -39.88 40.85
N TYR A 4 -5.32 -38.97 41.80
CA TYR A 4 -5.78 -37.60 41.56
C TYR A 4 -4.72 -36.66 40.94
N LYS A 5 -3.42 -36.91 41.16
CA LYS A 5 -2.36 -36.06 40.62
C LYS A 5 -2.22 -36.14 39.07
N ASN A 6 -2.52 -37.28 38.51
CA ASN A 6 -2.37 -37.51 37.06
C ASN A 6 -3.52 -36.87 36.25
N HIS A 7 -4.69 -36.74 36.84
CA HIS A 7 -5.84 -36.10 36.18
C HIS A 7 -5.68 -34.58 36.04
N TRP A 8 -5.08 -33.94 37.04
CA TRP A 8 -4.79 -32.50 37.03
C TRP A 8 -3.71 -32.13 35.98
N LEU A 9 -2.68 -32.93 35.84
CA LEU A 9 -1.63 -32.73 34.85
C LEU A 9 -2.15 -32.89 33.43
N SER A 10 -2.98 -33.90 33.17
CA SER A 10 -3.61 -34.10 31.87
C SER A 10 -4.55 -32.94 31.47
N CYS A 11 -5.33 -32.43 32.40
CA CYS A 11 -6.25 -31.34 32.16
C CYS A 11 -5.52 -30.04 31.84
N ASN A 12 -4.43 -29.72 32.54
CA ASN A 12 -3.61 -28.53 32.29
C ASN A 12 -2.87 -28.60 30.96
N ILE A 13 -2.40 -29.79 30.56
CA ILE A 13 -1.76 -29.99 29.27
C ILE A 13 -2.77 -29.80 28.12
N TRP A 14 -4.00 -30.31 28.26
CA TRP A 14 -5.08 -30.13 27.31
C TRP A 14 -5.48 -28.66 27.14
N ILE A 15 -5.63 -27.94 28.23
CA ILE A 15 -5.94 -26.50 28.23
C ILE A 15 -4.82 -25.71 27.55
N PHE A 16 -3.56 -26.06 27.80
CA PHE A 16 -2.42 -25.43 27.17
C PHE A 16 -2.39 -25.67 25.65
N TYR A 17 -2.69 -26.92 25.19
CA TYR A 17 -2.79 -27.22 23.76
C TYR A 17 -3.95 -26.53 23.07
N ILE A 18 -5.13 -26.47 23.71
CA ILE A 18 -6.31 -25.78 23.17
C ILE A 18 -6.05 -24.27 23.06
N ASN A 19 -5.42 -23.68 24.06
CA ASN A 19 -5.08 -22.25 24.03
C ASN A 19 -4.04 -21.93 22.94
N ARG A 20 -3.04 -22.79 22.77
CA ARG A 20 -2.03 -22.63 21.70
C ARG A 20 -2.61 -22.84 20.31
N PHE A 21 -3.53 -23.77 20.16
CA PHE A 21 -4.27 -24.00 18.91
C PHE A 21 -5.19 -22.83 18.54
N ASN A 22 -5.88 -22.27 19.51
CA ASN A 22 -6.71 -21.08 19.30
C ASN A 22 -5.90 -19.82 18.96
N LEU A 23 -4.75 -19.62 19.60
CA LEU A 23 -3.83 -18.53 19.25
C LEU A 23 -3.26 -18.70 17.84
N PHE A 24 -2.88 -19.94 17.47
CA PHE A 24 -2.37 -20.24 16.13
C PHE A 24 -3.42 -19.99 15.04
N ASN A 25 -4.67 -20.37 15.26
CA ASN A 25 -5.77 -20.11 14.34
C ASN A 25 -6.12 -18.61 14.25
N ARG A 26 -6.08 -17.88 15.35
CA ARG A 26 -6.29 -16.42 15.34
C ARG A 26 -5.21 -15.70 14.56
N THR A 27 -3.95 -16.03 14.76
CA THR A 27 -2.85 -15.39 14.03
C THR A 27 -2.93 -15.71 12.53
N LYS A 28 -3.20 -16.96 12.14
CA LYS A 28 -3.44 -17.32 10.73
C LYS A 28 -4.59 -16.51 10.12
N PHE A 29 -5.69 -16.38 10.82
CA PHE A 29 -6.87 -15.67 10.33
C PHE A 29 -6.61 -14.15 10.18
N ILE A 30 -5.86 -13.53 11.09
CA ILE A 30 -5.45 -12.13 11.00
C ILE A 30 -4.50 -11.91 9.82
N VAL A 31 -3.51 -12.78 9.65
CA VAL A 31 -2.56 -12.72 8.53
C VAL A 31 -3.29 -12.89 7.19
N MET A 32 -4.18 -13.87 7.06
CA MET A 32 -4.99 -14.07 5.85
C MET A 32 -5.84 -12.83 5.52
N ARG A 33 -6.47 -12.21 6.51
CA ARG A 33 -7.24 -10.96 6.30
C ARG A 33 -6.36 -9.80 5.83
N ALA A 34 -5.16 -9.67 6.36
CA ALA A 34 -4.22 -8.62 5.96
C ALA A 34 -3.75 -8.81 4.51
N VAL A 35 -3.37 -10.04 4.14
CA VAL A 35 -2.97 -10.41 2.78
C VAL A 35 -4.11 -10.19 1.78
N THR A 36 -5.33 -10.62 2.12
CA THR A 36 -6.50 -10.42 1.25
C THR A 36 -6.82 -8.95 1.05
N LYS A 37 -6.73 -8.12 2.10
CA LYS A 37 -6.95 -6.67 1.97
C LYS A 37 -5.92 -6.02 1.06
N LYS A 38 -4.65 -6.37 1.20
CA LYS A 38 -3.57 -5.87 0.35
C LYS A 38 -3.80 -6.25 -1.12
N TRP A 39 -4.16 -7.50 -1.38
CA TRP A 39 -4.45 -7.99 -2.72
C TRP A 39 -5.67 -7.28 -3.37
N VAL A 40 -6.77 -7.13 -2.63
CA VAL A 40 -7.97 -6.41 -3.09
C VAL A 40 -7.63 -4.94 -3.37
N PHE A 41 -6.86 -4.30 -2.48
CA PHE A 41 -6.44 -2.91 -2.68
C PHE A 41 -5.60 -2.75 -3.96
N LEU A 42 -4.65 -3.64 -4.23
CA LEU A 42 -3.88 -3.63 -5.47
C LEU A 42 -4.77 -3.77 -6.72
N LYS A 43 -5.74 -4.68 -6.69
CA LYS A 43 -6.70 -4.87 -7.79
C LYS A 43 -7.56 -3.63 -8.04
N VAL A 44 -8.11 -3.03 -6.98
CA VAL A 44 -8.94 -1.82 -7.10
C VAL A 44 -8.08 -0.63 -7.55
N SER A 45 -6.88 -0.47 -7.00
CA SER A 45 -5.97 0.61 -7.40
C SER A 45 -5.56 0.49 -8.86
N SER A 46 -5.27 -0.71 -9.36
CA SER A 46 -4.94 -0.92 -10.77
C SER A 46 -6.12 -0.60 -11.69
N LEU A 47 -7.33 -0.95 -11.29
CA LEU A 47 -8.54 -0.65 -12.07
C LEU A 47 -8.79 0.86 -12.20
N ILE A 48 -8.49 1.63 -11.16
CA ILE A 48 -8.58 3.10 -11.18
C ILE A 48 -7.39 3.71 -11.94
N LEU A 49 -6.20 3.15 -11.77
CA LEU A 49 -4.97 3.68 -12.35
C LEU A 49 -4.97 3.59 -13.88
N VAL A 50 -5.51 2.51 -14.47
CA VAL A 50 -5.53 2.30 -15.92
C VAL A 50 -6.25 3.44 -16.66
N PRO A 51 -7.50 3.81 -16.34
CA PRO A 51 -8.18 4.93 -17.01
C PRO A 51 -7.51 6.27 -16.73
N LEU A 52 -6.97 6.51 -15.51
CA LEU A 52 -6.22 7.72 -15.20
C LEU A 52 -4.93 7.81 -16.03
N MET A 53 -4.24 6.70 -16.20
CA MET A 53 -3.02 6.63 -17.02
C MET A 53 -3.31 6.91 -18.50
N LEU A 54 -4.40 6.35 -19.03
CA LEU A 54 -4.85 6.63 -20.40
C LEU A 54 -5.19 8.13 -20.55
N TRP A 55 -5.95 8.70 -19.62
CA TRP A 55 -6.27 10.12 -19.63
C TRP A 55 -4.99 10.98 -19.60
N PHE A 56 -4.05 10.64 -18.71
CA PHE A 56 -2.79 11.36 -18.61
C PHE A 56 -1.96 11.26 -19.89
N ALA A 57 -1.83 10.07 -20.47
CA ALA A 57 -1.07 9.83 -21.70
C ALA A 57 -1.65 10.61 -22.89
N LEU A 58 -2.97 10.61 -23.07
CA LEU A 58 -3.64 11.36 -24.13
C LEU A 58 -3.42 12.89 -23.98
N ASN A 59 -3.50 13.40 -22.76
CA ASN A 59 -3.23 14.81 -22.51
C ASN A 59 -1.76 15.15 -22.70
N LEU A 60 -0.83 14.26 -22.27
CA LEU A 60 0.61 14.45 -22.47
C LEU A 60 0.96 14.58 -23.96
N VAL A 61 0.39 13.71 -24.79
CA VAL A 61 0.56 13.77 -26.26
C VAL A 61 -0.02 15.09 -26.82
N SER A 62 -1.16 15.52 -26.31
CA SER A 62 -1.81 16.77 -26.75
C SER A 62 -1.02 18.03 -26.41
N ILE A 63 -0.20 18.00 -25.37
CA ILE A 63 0.60 19.16 -24.91
C ILE A 63 2.07 19.08 -25.33
N TYR A 64 2.48 17.99 -25.98
CA TYR A 64 3.88 17.75 -26.33
C TYR A 64 4.50 18.86 -27.21
N ASP A 65 3.74 19.36 -28.18
CA ASP A 65 4.17 20.42 -29.09
C ASP A 65 3.79 21.85 -28.62
N LYS A 66 3.26 21.99 -27.40
CA LYS A 66 2.76 23.27 -26.90
C LYS A 66 3.84 24.08 -26.19
N SER A 67 3.62 25.39 -26.15
CA SER A 67 4.46 26.34 -25.40
C SER A 67 4.43 26.05 -23.89
N TYR A 68 5.51 26.39 -23.20
CA TYR A 68 5.62 26.27 -21.74
C TYR A 68 4.42 26.90 -20.99
N LEU A 69 3.93 28.05 -21.44
CA LEU A 69 2.78 28.74 -20.85
C LEU A 69 1.48 27.92 -20.99
N GLU A 70 1.29 27.25 -22.11
CA GLU A 70 0.12 26.39 -22.35
C GLU A 70 0.16 25.13 -21.49
N ILE A 71 1.33 24.55 -21.26
CA ILE A 71 1.53 23.41 -20.34
C ILE A 71 1.20 23.83 -18.91
N LEU A 72 1.67 25.00 -18.47
CA LEU A 72 1.33 25.54 -17.16
C LEU A 72 -0.18 25.78 -17.03
N THR A 73 -0.81 26.36 -18.04
CA THR A 73 -2.26 26.62 -18.03
C THR A 73 -3.05 25.31 -17.93
N PHE A 74 -2.62 24.25 -18.62
CA PHE A 74 -3.23 22.92 -18.51
C PHE A 74 -3.11 22.33 -17.11
N LEU A 75 -1.90 22.37 -16.51
CA LEU A 75 -1.65 21.82 -15.17
C LEU A 75 -2.34 22.64 -14.06
N THR A 76 -2.57 23.92 -14.28
CA THR A 76 -3.20 24.81 -13.32
C THR A 76 -4.72 24.89 -13.48
N SER A 77 -5.28 24.43 -14.62
CA SER A 77 -6.73 24.36 -14.83
C SER A 77 -7.41 23.44 -13.80
N GLN A 78 -8.53 23.89 -13.28
CA GLN A 78 -9.22 23.21 -12.15
C GLN A 78 -9.47 21.70 -12.38
N PRO A 79 -10.07 21.22 -13.48
CA PRO A 79 -10.32 19.79 -13.63
C PRO A 79 -9.02 18.97 -13.76
N SER A 80 -8.06 19.44 -14.56
CA SER A 80 -6.79 18.73 -14.80
C SER A 80 -5.95 18.60 -13.54
N LYS A 81 -5.89 19.65 -12.73
CA LYS A 81 -5.16 19.70 -11.46
C LYS A 81 -5.64 18.63 -10.48
N PHE A 82 -6.96 18.47 -10.31
CA PHE A 82 -7.50 17.47 -9.40
C PHE A 82 -7.26 16.05 -9.92
N ILE A 83 -7.50 15.79 -11.21
CA ILE A 83 -7.28 14.47 -11.81
C ILE A 83 -5.81 14.10 -11.77
N PHE A 84 -4.90 15.04 -12.04
CA PHE A 84 -3.46 14.82 -11.94
C PHE A 84 -3.01 14.53 -10.51
N SER A 85 -3.52 15.25 -9.52
CA SER A 85 -3.23 14.98 -8.11
C SER A 85 -3.73 13.60 -7.68
N LEU A 86 -4.93 13.22 -8.10
CA LEU A 86 -5.49 11.91 -7.84
C LEU A 86 -4.65 10.80 -8.50
N PHE A 87 -4.25 10.99 -9.74
CA PHE A 87 -3.35 10.08 -10.46
C PHE A 87 -2.03 9.87 -9.70
N LEU A 88 -1.37 10.94 -9.26
CA LEU A 88 -0.13 10.86 -8.49
C LEU A 88 -0.31 10.04 -7.21
N ILE A 89 -1.35 10.31 -6.44
CA ILE A 89 -1.62 9.59 -5.19
C ILE A 89 -1.75 8.09 -5.47
N PHE A 90 -2.62 7.70 -6.40
CA PHE A 90 -2.84 6.29 -6.71
C PHE A 90 -1.58 5.62 -7.30
N ALA A 91 -0.85 6.32 -8.18
CA ALA A 91 0.37 5.79 -8.78
C ALA A 91 1.46 5.52 -7.72
N TYR A 92 1.70 6.46 -6.80
CA TYR A 92 2.71 6.26 -5.76
C TYR A 92 2.31 5.19 -4.74
N PHE A 93 1.05 5.14 -4.32
CA PHE A 93 0.57 4.08 -3.43
C PHE A 93 0.61 2.71 -4.09
N PHE A 94 0.20 2.59 -5.34
CA PHE A 94 0.28 1.36 -6.09
C PHE A 94 1.73 0.88 -6.25
N SER A 95 2.65 1.79 -6.62
CA SER A 95 4.08 1.48 -6.73
C SER A 95 4.67 1.02 -5.40
N ALA A 96 4.36 1.72 -4.30
CA ALA A 96 4.84 1.35 -2.97
C ALA A 96 4.38 -0.05 -2.55
N LEU A 97 3.12 -0.38 -2.79
CA LEU A 97 2.59 -1.71 -2.48
C LEU A 97 3.23 -2.79 -3.34
N SER A 98 3.41 -2.55 -4.65
CA SER A 98 4.06 -3.49 -5.55
C SER A 98 5.52 -3.76 -5.15
N ILE A 99 6.27 -2.71 -4.82
CA ILE A 99 7.65 -2.85 -4.34
C ILE A 99 7.71 -3.54 -2.97
N SER A 100 6.76 -3.27 -2.09
CA SER A 100 6.65 -3.94 -0.79
C SER A 100 6.45 -5.45 -0.94
N GLU A 101 5.69 -5.91 -1.94
CA GLU A 101 5.55 -7.35 -2.24
C GLU A 101 6.87 -7.97 -2.68
N VAL A 102 7.61 -7.28 -3.54
CA VAL A 102 8.96 -7.72 -3.93
C VAL A 102 9.89 -7.84 -2.72
N PHE A 103 9.83 -6.87 -1.78
CA PHE A 103 10.64 -6.95 -0.56
C PHE A 103 10.23 -8.14 0.34
N GLU A 104 8.95 -8.47 0.42
CA GLU A 104 8.47 -9.62 1.18
C GLU A 104 9.03 -10.94 0.63
N ASP A 105 9.18 -11.04 -0.70
CA ASP A 105 9.64 -12.26 -1.38
C ASP A 105 11.17 -12.42 -1.36
N TYR A 106 11.92 -11.34 -1.52
CA TYR A 106 13.37 -11.38 -1.69
C TYR A 106 14.17 -11.15 -0.40
N ILE A 107 13.64 -10.37 0.55
CA ILE A 107 14.35 -10.04 1.79
C ILE A 107 13.96 -11.00 2.90
N LYS A 108 14.89 -11.88 3.27
CA LYS A 108 14.69 -12.89 4.34
C LYS A 108 14.84 -12.32 5.75
N ASP A 109 15.67 -11.28 5.91
CA ASP A 109 15.90 -10.63 7.21
C ASP A 109 14.76 -9.67 7.52
N GLU A 110 14.01 -9.97 8.60
CA GLU A 110 12.85 -9.17 9.02
C GLU A 110 13.21 -7.73 9.39
N LYS A 111 14.41 -7.48 9.94
CA LYS A 111 14.86 -6.13 10.31
C LYS A 111 15.07 -5.27 9.07
N ILE A 112 15.77 -5.82 8.08
CA ILE A 112 16.03 -5.14 6.80
C ILE A 112 14.71 -4.92 6.05
N LYS A 113 13.83 -5.91 5.98
CA LYS A 113 12.51 -5.82 5.37
C LYS A 113 11.66 -4.71 5.99
N ASN A 114 11.60 -4.65 7.32
CA ASN A 114 10.85 -3.62 8.02
C ASN A 114 11.44 -2.22 7.80
N ALA A 115 12.76 -2.08 7.78
CA ALA A 115 13.42 -0.81 7.49
C ALA A 115 13.15 -0.36 6.05
N ALA A 116 13.27 -1.26 5.07
CA ALA A 116 12.99 -0.99 3.66
C ALA A 116 11.52 -0.57 3.43
N ASN A 117 10.56 -1.28 4.03
CA ASN A 117 9.14 -0.93 3.94
C ASN A 117 8.81 0.41 4.60
N LYS A 118 9.45 0.76 5.72
CA LYS A 118 9.29 2.08 6.34
C LYS A 118 9.83 3.19 5.45
N ALA A 119 11.02 3.02 4.89
CA ALA A 119 11.60 3.98 3.96
C ALA A 119 10.72 4.15 2.71
N LEU A 120 10.26 3.04 2.13
CA LEU A 120 9.36 3.04 0.98
C LEU A 120 8.07 3.81 1.25
N ASN A 121 7.40 3.54 2.36
CA ASN A 121 6.18 4.25 2.76
C ASN A 121 6.42 5.74 3.01
N PHE A 122 7.56 6.09 3.61
CA PHE A 122 7.94 7.49 3.80
C PHE A 122 8.07 8.21 2.45
N PHE A 123 8.78 7.65 1.48
CA PHE A 123 8.91 8.23 0.14
C PHE A 123 7.59 8.26 -0.62
N ALA A 124 6.78 7.21 -0.53
CA ALA A 124 5.48 7.13 -1.19
C ALA A 124 4.47 8.18 -0.73
N ILE A 125 4.62 8.71 0.47
CA ILE A 125 3.80 9.79 1.02
C ILE A 125 4.44 11.16 0.74
N THR A 126 5.73 11.29 1.00
CA THR A 126 6.45 12.57 0.94
C THR A 126 6.54 13.12 -0.48
N ILE A 127 6.87 12.28 -1.47
CA ILE A 127 7.06 12.74 -2.85
C ILE A 127 5.75 13.26 -3.46
N PRO A 128 4.61 12.53 -3.44
CA PRO A 128 3.37 13.06 -4.02
C PRO A 128 2.87 14.30 -3.29
N LEU A 129 3.06 14.40 -1.96
CA LEU A 129 2.69 15.61 -1.22
C LEU A 129 3.48 16.83 -1.68
N ILE A 130 4.81 16.71 -1.84
CA ILE A 130 5.65 17.81 -2.34
C ILE A 130 5.25 18.19 -3.76
N THR A 131 5.00 17.20 -4.63
CA THR A 131 4.61 17.45 -6.02
C THR A 131 3.24 18.13 -6.12
N ILE A 132 2.26 17.66 -5.35
CA ILE A 132 0.93 18.28 -5.28
C ILE A 132 1.04 19.71 -4.76
N PHE A 133 1.79 19.93 -3.68
CA PHE A 133 2.03 21.25 -3.14
C PHE A 133 2.67 22.20 -4.17
N ALA A 134 3.67 21.73 -4.92
CA ALA A 134 4.30 22.50 -5.99
C ALA A 134 3.31 22.89 -7.10
N VAL A 135 2.48 21.94 -7.57
CA VAL A 135 1.44 22.20 -8.58
C VAL A 135 0.41 23.20 -8.08
N PHE A 136 0.02 23.13 -6.81
CA PHE A 136 -0.91 24.12 -6.23
C PHE A 136 -0.28 25.49 -6.06
N LYS A 137 1.02 25.57 -5.75
CA LYS A 137 1.75 26.84 -5.63
C LYS A 137 1.97 27.53 -6.99
N LEU A 138 2.09 26.78 -8.07
CA LEU A 138 2.19 27.33 -9.43
C LEU A 138 0.90 28.09 -9.87
N THR A 139 -0.20 27.88 -9.15
CA THR A 139 -1.50 28.49 -9.47
C THR A 139 -1.73 29.85 -8.76
N ILE A 140 -0.88 30.19 -7.77
CA ILE A 140 -0.94 31.43 -7.01
C ILE A 140 0.05 32.44 -7.62
#